data_e4d31547bbcaacb3f69252422985c236
#
_entry.id   e4d31547bbcaacb3f69252422985c236
#
_cell.length_a   1.000
_cell.length_b   1.000
_cell.length_c   1.000
_cell.angle_alpha   90.00
_cell.angle_beta   90.00
_cell.angle_gamma   90.00
#
_symmetry.space_group_name_H-M   'P 1'
#
loop_
_entity.id
_entity.type
_entity.pdbx_description
1 polymer ?
#
loop_
_entity_poly.entity_id
_entity_poly.type
_entity_poly.pdbx_seq_one_letter_code
_entity_poly.pdbx_strand_id
1 'polypeptide(L)'
;MNSLLNLYNWNIRQKLMVIISIIILISLGTIIALATYFFKSDNEIRVKENNLKLTDVISQKIRSDIASLTKRSLLLARSMADSEESSDILQNDDDIFYLKIFRKEGSDYVGVKRIIDERTLKDFKVSSDNADKIVRKYLNGQKKAQLGKPLVFNVSPDFRRPVLYLSIFVGDKNNSAILVSLVKMDSILDSFKTSGITQFFLVGNDGALIAHSDSKLILQPTDLKDEPIVKNLLESAISNGQTRYKGKDDQYYLGSFRRIGYAGLGVISSTSEKKAFEEVYNIQKRNIYLMIVVVNVSILFVFFYARRLTRPILKLVDASKQIEQGNFHIDLKPESGDEIGRLTSSFVEMGKGLSDRDKMKDAFGKFVNKDIAEMVLRGEVKLGGDKRECVILFSDIRNFTSISEKIEPELVVEFLNQYFTAMVKCINENGGSVNKYIGDAIMAVWGELGHTNSDTERSILAALDMRKSLIQFNKGRGSDKKPKIFIGIGINTGEVIAGQIGSEDRLEYTVKGIFNVEKLKPIQVKGKKSLQTIYAVLGHSKDKNCPKNLKELRKQIGMEFKSGRSK
;
A
#
# COMPACT_ATOMS: atom_id res chain seq x y z
N MET A 1 15.98 2.16 12.17
CA MET A 1 15.09 3.11 11.49
C MET A 1 15.54 3.45 10.06
N ASN A 2 16.81 3.32 9.70
CA ASN A 2 17.34 3.65 8.36
C ASN A 2 17.06 2.62 7.24
N SER A 3 16.56 1.42 7.54
CA SER A 3 16.29 0.39 6.53
C SER A 3 14.90 0.50 5.87
N LEU A 4 13.96 1.20 6.48
CA LEU A 4 12.60 1.40 5.95
C LEU A 4 12.51 2.53 4.92
N LEU A 5 13.50 3.43 4.86
CA LEU A 5 13.50 4.59 3.96
C LEU A 5 14.14 4.32 2.58
N ASN A 6 14.70 3.14 2.33
CA ASN A 6 15.25 2.82 1.02
C ASN A 6 14.19 2.24 0.06
N LEU A 7 13.07 2.94 -0.04
CA LEU A 7 11.97 2.65 -0.98
C LEU A 7 12.44 2.62 -2.45
N TYR A 8 13.61 3.19 -2.73
CA TYR A 8 14.12 3.29 -4.11
C TYR A 8 14.33 1.92 -4.75
N ASN A 9 14.84 0.95 -4.00
CA ASN A 9 15.17 -0.39 -4.51
C ASN A 9 14.01 -1.40 -4.43
N TRP A 10 12.84 -0.99 -3.93
CA TRP A 10 11.69 -1.88 -3.81
C TRP A 10 10.95 -2.01 -5.14
N ASN A 11 10.44 -3.21 -5.40
CA ASN A 11 9.56 -3.45 -6.53
C ASN A 11 8.25 -2.63 -6.39
N ILE A 12 7.65 -2.22 -7.52
CA ILE A 12 6.39 -1.44 -7.56
C ILE A 12 5.32 -2.07 -6.67
N ARG A 13 5.20 -3.39 -6.69
CA ARG A 13 4.26 -4.15 -5.85
C ARG A 13 4.48 -3.91 -4.36
N GLN A 14 5.73 -3.98 -3.90
CA GLN A 14 6.08 -3.75 -2.49
C GLN A 14 5.81 -2.30 -2.07
N LYS A 15 6.16 -1.34 -2.94
CA LYS A 15 5.86 0.09 -2.70
C LYS A 15 4.37 0.34 -2.54
N LEU A 16 3.54 -0.16 -3.45
CA LEU A 16 2.09 -0.02 -3.40
C LEU A 16 1.51 -0.66 -2.13
N MET A 17 1.92 -1.89 -1.79
CA MET A 17 1.45 -2.58 -0.60
C MET A 17 1.75 -1.78 0.68
N VAL A 18 2.98 -1.32 0.84
CA VAL A 18 3.39 -0.60 2.06
C VAL A 18 2.72 0.77 2.15
N ILE A 19 2.70 1.55 1.07
CA ILE A 19 2.10 2.89 1.07
C ILE A 19 0.60 2.81 1.38
N ILE A 20 -0.14 1.95 0.67
CA ILE A 20 -1.59 1.83 0.88
C ILE A 20 -1.90 1.28 2.28
N SER A 21 -1.13 0.27 2.76
CA SER A 21 -1.32 -0.28 4.11
C SER A 21 -1.06 0.76 5.20
N ILE A 22 -0.04 1.60 5.06
CA ILE A 22 0.25 2.68 5.99
C ILE A 22 -0.88 3.72 5.99
N ILE A 23 -1.37 4.12 4.81
CA ILE A 23 -2.48 5.08 4.70
C ILE A 23 -3.74 4.55 5.39
N ILE A 24 -4.10 3.29 5.14
CA ILE A 24 -5.26 2.64 5.77
C ILE A 24 -5.08 2.59 7.29
N LEU A 25 -3.91 2.19 7.77
CA LEU A 25 -3.62 2.08 9.21
C LEU A 25 -3.67 3.42 9.91
N ILE A 26 -3.09 4.46 9.33
CA ILE A 26 -3.14 5.83 9.87
C ILE A 26 -4.57 6.35 9.86
N SER A 27 -5.29 6.17 8.76
CA SER A 27 -6.68 6.65 8.62
C SER A 27 -7.60 5.99 9.64
N LEU A 28 -7.62 4.65 9.72
CA LEU A 28 -8.43 3.91 10.69
C LEU A 28 -8.01 4.19 12.13
N GLY A 29 -6.70 4.25 12.40
CA GLY A 29 -6.17 4.58 13.72
C GLY A 29 -6.62 5.97 14.18
N THR A 30 -6.57 6.95 13.31
CA THR A 30 -7.04 8.32 13.60
C THR A 30 -8.54 8.36 13.88
N ILE A 31 -9.34 7.67 13.05
CA ILE A 31 -10.79 7.60 13.24
C ILE A 31 -11.13 6.95 14.59
N ILE A 32 -10.49 5.83 14.94
CA ILE A 32 -10.72 5.14 16.21
C ILE A 32 -10.30 6.01 17.40
N ALA A 33 -9.15 6.70 17.29
CA ALA A 33 -8.69 7.59 18.35
C ALA A 33 -9.64 8.75 18.58
N LEU A 34 -10.09 9.42 17.50
CA LEU A 34 -11.08 10.51 17.56
C LEU A 34 -12.44 10.03 18.10
N ALA A 35 -12.93 8.91 17.58
CA ALA A 35 -14.18 8.32 18.06
C ALA A 35 -14.11 7.99 19.55
N THR A 36 -13.03 7.36 20.03
CA THR A 36 -12.83 7.06 21.43
C THR A 36 -12.77 8.33 22.29
N TYR A 37 -12.07 9.36 21.83
CA TYR A 37 -12.01 10.64 22.52
C TYR A 37 -13.39 11.28 22.67
N PHE A 38 -14.16 11.37 21.60
CA PHE A 38 -15.51 11.95 21.64
C PHE A 38 -16.47 11.12 22.48
N PHE A 39 -16.44 9.78 22.34
CA PHE A 39 -17.28 8.91 23.16
C PHE A 39 -16.97 9.04 24.66
N LYS A 40 -15.67 9.10 25.02
CA LYS A 40 -15.26 9.30 26.40
C LYS A 40 -15.76 10.64 26.95
N SER A 41 -15.58 11.72 26.17
CA SER A 41 -16.01 13.07 26.55
C SER A 41 -17.53 13.16 26.71
N ASP A 42 -18.29 12.64 25.74
CA ASP A 42 -19.75 12.63 25.79
C ASP A 42 -20.26 11.81 26.98
N ASN A 43 -19.69 10.64 27.19
CA ASN A 43 -20.08 9.79 28.32
C ASN A 43 -19.77 10.43 29.68
N GLU A 44 -18.63 11.15 29.81
CA GLU A 44 -18.29 11.89 31.02
C GLU A 44 -19.34 12.97 31.31
N ILE A 45 -19.69 13.77 30.30
CA ILE A 45 -20.72 14.79 30.42
C ILE A 45 -22.05 14.16 30.83
N ARG A 46 -22.46 13.10 30.14
CA ARG A 46 -23.71 12.38 30.40
C ARG A 46 -23.78 11.80 31.82
N VAL A 47 -22.68 11.18 32.29
CA VAL A 47 -22.59 10.65 33.64
C VAL A 47 -22.69 11.77 34.69
N LYS A 48 -21.98 12.89 34.46
CA LYS A 48 -22.05 14.06 35.33
C LYS A 48 -23.47 14.63 35.41
N GLU A 49 -24.11 14.86 34.27
CA GLU A 49 -25.48 15.38 34.22
C GLU A 49 -26.48 14.43 34.90
N ASN A 50 -26.35 13.12 34.63
CA ASN A 50 -27.22 12.13 35.23
C ASN A 50 -27.00 12.05 36.75
N ASN A 51 -25.76 12.09 37.22
CA ASN A 51 -25.46 12.13 38.65
C ASN A 51 -26.08 13.36 39.31
N LEU A 52 -26.00 14.53 38.67
CA LEU A 52 -26.59 15.74 39.21
C LEU A 52 -28.12 15.65 39.30
N LYS A 53 -28.77 15.20 38.21
CA LYS A 53 -30.24 15.03 38.16
C LYS A 53 -30.70 14.02 39.20
N LEU A 54 -30.04 12.87 39.30
CA LEU A 54 -30.36 11.87 40.29
C LEU A 54 -30.14 12.39 41.73
N THR A 55 -29.03 13.10 41.96
CA THR A 55 -28.75 13.72 43.25
C THR A 55 -29.85 14.70 43.64
N ASP A 56 -30.36 15.48 42.69
CA ASP A 56 -31.47 16.38 42.91
C ASP A 56 -32.77 15.65 43.30
N VAL A 57 -33.14 14.62 42.53
CA VAL A 57 -34.36 13.84 42.78
C VAL A 57 -34.27 13.15 44.15
N ILE A 58 -33.14 12.51 44.43
CA ILE A 58 -32.94 11.83 45.71
C ILE A 58 -32.92 12.84 46.86
N SER A 59 -32.29 14.00 46.69
CA SER A 59 -32.27 15.03 47.73
C SER A 59 -33.66 15.57 48.06
N GLN A 60 -34.50 15.76 47.03
CA GLN A 60 -35.91 16.15 47.23
C GLN A 60 -36.71 15.08 47.94
N LYS A 61 -36.54 13.81 47.58
CA LYS A 61 -37.18 12.68 48.25
C LYS A 61 -36.75 12.57 49.71
N ILE A 62 -35.44 12.57 50.00
CA ILE A 62 -34.91 12.52 51.37
C ILE A 62 -35.46 13.70 52.21
N ARG A 63 -35.50 14.92 51.60
CA ARG A 63 -36.10 16.07 52.26
C ARG A 63 -37.57 15.83 52.62
N SER A 64 -38.35 15.28 51.70
CA SER A 64 -39.75 14.94 51.89
C SER A 64 -39.93 13.88 52.98
N ASP A 65 -39.09 12.80 52.92
CA ASP A 65 -39.15 11.71 53.89
C ASP A 65 -38.82 12.20 55.32
N ILE A 66 -37.74 12.99 55.49
CA ILE A 66 -37.38 13.56 56.80
C ILE A 66 -38.44 14.55 57.28
N ALA A 67 -39.03 15.36 56.40
CA ALA A 67 -40.12 16.27 56.78
C ALA A 67 -41.39 15.51 57.19
N SER A 68 -41.73 14.40 56.48
CA SER A 68 -42.84 13.50 56.84
C SER A 68 -42.61 12.84 58.18
N LEU A 69 -41.41 12.25 58.38
CA LEU A 69 -41.01 11.65 59.66
C LEU A 69 -41.08 12.66 60.82
N THR A 70 -40.62 13.90 60.58
CA THR A 70 -40.69 14.98 61.57
C THR A 70 -42.14 15.31 61.93
N LYS A 71 -43.01 15.47 60.90
CA LYS A 71 -44.42 15.76 61.10
C LYS A 71 -45.14 14.61 61.83
N ARG A 72 -44.92 13.39 61.41
CA ARG A 72 -45.48 12.19 62.10
C ARG A 72 -45.01 12.09 63.53
N SER A 73 -43.72 12.26 63.81
CA SER A 73 -43.18 12.27 65.18
C SER A 73 -43.86 13.34 66.08
N LEU A 74 -44.10 14.56 65.51
CA LEU A 74 -44.78 15.62 66.26
C LEU A 74 -46.27 15.31 66.53
N LEU A 75 -46.96 14.70 65.54
CA LEU A 75 -48.36 14.28 65.71
C LEU A 75 -48.48 13.18 66.77
N LEU A 76 -47.60 12.16 66.68
CA LEU A 76 -47.52 11.09 67.68
C LEU A 76 -47.22 11.64 69.07
N ALA A 77 -46.31 12.60 69.20
CA ALA A 77 -45.98 13.24 70.47
C ALA A 77 -47.19 14.03 71.06
N ARG A 78 -48.03 14.63 70.23
CA ARG A 78 -49.29 15.26 70.71
C ARG A 78 -50.29 14.25 71.19
N SER A 79 -50.52 13.15 70.41
CA SER A 79 -51.36 12.03 70.85
C SER A 79 -50.90 11.44 72.14
N MET A 80 -49.61 11.33 72.40
CA MET A 80 -49.03 10.89 73.66
C MET A 80 -49.41 11.81 74.81
N ALA A 81 -49.56 13.11 74.61
CA ALA A 81 -49.90 14.07 75.65
C ALA A 81 -51.37 13.88 76.15
N ASP A 82 -52.23 13.49 75.23
CA ASP A 82 -53.67 13.44 75.44
C ASP A 82 -54.20 12.05 75.97
N SER A 83 -53.40 10.96 75.84
CA SER A 83 -53.82 9.58 76.17
C SER A 83 -53.01 8.97 77.28
N GLU A 84 -53.67 8.26 78.21
CA GLU A 84 -52.97 7.45 79.26
C GLU A 84 -52.48 6.09 78.74
N GLU A 85 -53.11 5.49 77.74
CA GLU A 85 -52.70 4.21 77.10
C GLU A 85 -52.02 4.48 75.77
N SER A 86 -50.70 4.47 75.72
CA SER A 86 -49.94 4.91 74.58
C SER A 86 -49.17 3.82 73.83
N SER A 87 -49.29 2.54 74.21
CA SER A 87 -48.49 1.43 73.60
C SER A 87 -48.89 1.13 72.16
N ASP A 88 -50.13 1.31 71.75
CA ASP A 88 -50.65 0.92 70.43
C ASP A 88 -50.46 1.96 69.32
N ILE A 89 -50.13 3.17 69.76
CA ILE A 89 -49.98 4.31 68.77
C ILE A 89 -48.87 4.05 67.80
N LEU A 90 -47.74 3.42 68.15
CA LEU A 90 -46.61 3.10 67.26
C LEU A 90 -46.83 1.83 66.44
N GLN A 91 -47.79 0.94 66.84
CA GLN A 91 -48.03 -0.28 66.04
C GLN A 91 -48.53 -0.02 64.62
N ASN A 92 -49.10 1.13 64.40
CA ASN A 92 -49.61 1.57 63.09
C ASN A 92 -48.62 2.45 62.29
N ASP A 93 -47.41 2.69 62.79
CA ASP A 93 -46.35 3.39 62.04
C ASP A 93 -45.25 2.42 61.62
N ASP A 94 -45.06 2.28 60.31
CA ASP A 94 -44.12 1.33 59.72
C ASP A 94 -42.65 1.71 59.97
N ASP A 95 -42.38 2.98 60.21
CA ASP A 95 -40.99 3.49 60.26
C ASP A 95 -40.57 3.83 61.70
N ILE A 96 -41.42 4.50 62.47
CA ILE A 96 -41.10 5.01 63.81
C ILE A 96 -41.37 3.91 64.83
N PHE A 97 -40.35 3.41 65.54
CA PHE A 97 -40.51 2.35 66.54
C PHE A 97 -40.16 2.75 68.00
N TYR A 98 -39.65 3.99 68.14
CA TYR A 98 -39.35 4.59 69.42
C TYR A 98 -39.60 6.05 69.41
N LEU A 99 -40.27 6.57 70.46
CA LEU A 99 -40.55 8.00 70.62
C LEU A 99 -40.40 8.35 72.12
N LYS A 100 -39.65 9.46 72.41
CA LYS A 100 -39.46 9.94 73.79
C LYS A 100 -39.37 11.44 73.83
N ILE A 101 -40.06 12.02 74.79
CA ILE A 101 -40.02 13.47 75.02
C ILE A 101 -39.10 13.72 76.24
N PHE A 102 -38.17 14.66 76.03
CA PHE A 102 -37.30 15.12 77.08
C PHE A 102 -37.59 16.59 77.32
N ARG A 103 -37.79 16.95 78.61
CA ARG A 103 -37.99 18.35 79.06
C ARG A 103 -36.71 18.85 79.69
N LYS A 104 -36.40 20.10 79.47
CA LYS A 104 -35.25 20.75 80.09
C LYS A 104 -35.55 21.06 81.55
N GLU A 105 -34.76 20.50 82.48
CA GLU A 105 -34.80 20.80 83.91
C GLU A 105 -33.40 21.22 84.37
N GLY A 106 -33.25 22.51 84.59
CA GLY A 106 -31.94 23.08 84.89
C GLY A 106 -30.95 23.01 83.70
N SER A 107 -29.83 22.38 83.90
CA SER A 107 -28.79 22.10 82.89
C SER A 107 -29.06 20.89 82.02
N ASP A 108 -29.93 19.98 82.49
CA ASP A 108 -30.10 18.64 81.93
C ASP A 108 -31.47 18.45 81.26
N TYR A 109 -31.62 17.40 80.45
CA TYR A 109 -32.84 16.94 79.86
C TYR A 109 -33.35 15.66 80.54
N VAL A 110 -34.52 15.75 81.18
CA VAL A 110 -35.18 14.65 81.86
C VAL A 110 -36.28 14.08 80.93
N GLY A 111 -36.31 12.76 80.80
CA GLY A 111 -37.32 12.04 80.00
C GLY A 111 -38.67 12.09 80.67
N VAL A 112 -39.68 12.65 80.00
CA VAL A 112 -41.04 12.83 80.60
C VAL A 112 -41.98 11.67 80.24
N LYS A 113 -42.01 11.29 78.95
CA LYS A 113 -42.92 10.30 78.40
C LYS A 113 -42.24 9.52 77.30
N ARG A 114 -42.53 8.18 77.17
CA ARG A 114 -41.91 7.27 76.21
C ARG A 114 -42.95 6.35 75.60
N ILE A 115 -42.86 6.09 74.27
CA ILE A 115 -43.60 5.00 73.61
C ILE A 115 -42.57 4.19 72.79
N ILE A 116 -42.80 2.86 72.82
CA ILE A 116 -41.90 1.92 72.12
C ILE A 116 -42.73 0.83 71.45
N ASP A 117 -42.37 0.50 70.20
CA ASP A 117 -42.80 -0.74 69.59
C ASP A 117 -41.86 -1.89 70.03
N GLU A 118 -42.29 -2.64 71.04
CA GLU A 118 -41.50 -3.78 71.61
C GLU A 118 -41.25 -4.87 70.54
N ARG A 119 -42.12 -5.04 69.53
CA ARG A 119 -41.91 -6.03 68.44
C ARG A 119 -40.69 -5.72 67.68
N THR A 120 -40.55 -4.50 67.20
CA THR A 120 -39.36 -4.04 66.44
C THR A 120 -38.09 -4.10 67.25
N LEU A 121 -38.14 -3.75 68.57
CA LEU A 121 -36.95 -3.89 69.44
C LEU A 121 -36.51 -5.35 69.60
N LYS A 122 -37.47 -6.29 69.73
CA LYS A 122 -37.20 -7.71 69.80
C LYS A 122 -36.56 -8.21 68.51
N ASP A 123 -37.04 -7.80 67.33
CA ASP A 123 -36.46 -8.14 66.04
C ASP A 123 -35.03 -7.61 65.90
N PHE A 124 -34.76 -6.47 66.50
CA PHE A 124 -33.42 -5.87 66.53
C PHE A 124 -32.55 -6.44 67.61
N LYS A 125 -33.11 -7.29 68.55
CA LYS A 125 -32.41 -7.87 69.65
C LYS A 125 -31.83 -6.84 70.63
N VAL A 126 -32.55 -5.72 70.80
CA VAL A 126 -32.19 -4.61 71.69
C VAL A 126 -33.28 -4.46 72.76
N SER A 127 -32.86 -4.36 74.02
CA SER A 127 -33.84 -4.09 75.12
C SER A 127 -34.24 -2.60 75.13
N SER A 128 -35.41 -2.32 75.67
CA SER A 128 -35.90 -0.95 75.83
C SER A 128 -34.95 -0.09 76.68
N ASP A 129 -34.29 -0.61 77.67
CA ASP A 129 -33.29 0.08 78.51
C ASP A 129 -31.99 0.39 77.69
N ASN A 130 -31.60 -0.52 76.82
CA ASN A 130 -30.46 -0.26 75.94
C ASN A 130 -30.82 0.79 74.89
N ALA A 131 -32.02 0.79 74.29
CA ALA A 131 -32.49 1.83 73.42
C ALA A 131 -32.49 3.20 74.11
N ASP A 132 -32.93 3.29 75.34
CA ASP A 132 -32.86 4.49 76.17
C ASP A 132 -31.41 5.00 76.39
N LYS A 133 -30.48 4.08 76.67
CA LYS A 133 -29.06 4.46 76.80
C LYS A 133 -28.48 4.99 75.53
N ILE A 134 -28.82 4.37 74.41
CA ILE A 134 -28.38 4.85 73.09
C ILE A 134 -28.95 6.26 72.80
N VAL A 135 -30.26 6.46 73.04
CA VAL A 135 -30.91 7.73 72.88
C VAL A 135 -30.24 8.84 73.69
N ARG A 136 -29.95 8.55 74.97
CA ARG A 136 -29.25 9.52 75.85
C ARG A 136 -27.82 9.83 75.42
N LYS A 137 -27.07 8.85 74.90
CA LYS A 137 -25.72 9.01 74.36
C LYS A 137 -25.72 10.12 73.26
N TYR A 138 -26.66 10.04 72.31
CA TYR A 138 -26.76 10.99 71.22
C TYR A 138 -27.39 12.33 71.66
N LEU A 139 -28.30 12.31 72.59
CA LEU A 139 -28.89 13.56 73.15
C LEU A 139 -27.82 14.45 73.79
N ASN A 140 -26.94 13.91 74.59
CA ASN A 140 -25.86 14.64 75.28
C ASN A 140 -24.83 15.24 74.33
N GLY A 141 -24.69 14.67 73.12
CA GLY A 141 -23.83 15.19 72.04
C GLY A 141 -24.42 16.39 71.28
N GLN A 142 -25.67 16.76 71.50
CA GLN A 142 -26.38 17.78 70.73
C GLN A 142 -26.15 19.22 71.24
N LYS A 143 -24.95 19.75 71.09
CA LYS A 143 -24.60 21.11 71.58
C LYS A 143 -25.21 22.29 70.81
N LYS A 144 -25.91 22.10 69.67
CA LYS A 144 -26.42 23.19 68.79
C LYS A 144 -27.78 22.89 68.17
N ALA A 145 -28.74 22.39 68.90
CA ALA A 145 -30.10 22.25 68.37
C ALA A 145 -30.73 23.63 68.13
N GLN A 146 -31.27 23.84 66.93
CA GLN A 146 -32.04 25.07 66.57
C GLN A 146 -33.55 24.78 66.62
N LEU A 147 -34.28 25.72 67.17
CA LEU A 147 -35.74 25.59 67.29
C LEU A 147 -36.38 25.29 65.92
N GLY A 148 -37.21 24.24 65.85
CA GLY A 148 -37.95 23.84 64.64
C GLY A 148 -37.14 23.16 63.53
N LYS A 149 -35.83 22.96 63.70
CA LYS A 149 -35.04 22.19 62.75
C LYS A 149 -34.69 20.81 63.31
N PRO A 150 -34.99 19.72 62.62
CA PRO A 150 -34.61 18.37 63.06
C PRO A 150 -33.09 18.18 62.93
N LEU A 151 -32.54 17.43 63.92
CA LEU A 151 -31.19 16.90 63.80
C LEU A 151 -31.28 15.38 63.57
N VAL A 152 -30.42 14.91 62.70
CA VAL A 152 -30.44 13.51 62.26
C VAL A 152 -29.06 12.89 62.44
N PHE A 153 -29.01 11.69 63.04
CA PHE A 153 -27.79 10.93 63.26
C PHE A 153 -27.98 9.46 62.89
N ASN A 154 -26.91 8.85 62.45
CA ASN A 154 -26.85 7.39 62.24
C ASN A 154 -26.57 6.69 63.57
N VAL A 155 -27.53 5.90 64.06
CA VAL A 155 -27.38 5.07 65.25
C VAL A 155 -27.32 3.58 64.90
N SER A 156 -27.21 3.23 63.64
CA SER A 156 -27.14 1.88 63.11
C SER A 156 -26.03 1.01 63.77
N PRO A 157 -24.82 1.56 64.07
CA PRO A 157 -23.78 0.81 64.74
C PRO A 157 -24.18 0.25 66.10
N ASP A 158 -24.94 1.03 66.88
CA ASP A 158 -25.41 0.66 68.20
C ASP A 158 -26.58 -0.36 68.13
N PHE A 159 -27.39 -0.32 67.06
CA PHE A 159 -28.49 -1.26 66.80
C PHE A 159 -28.14 -2.45 65.96
N ARG A 160 -26.95 -2.45 65.25
CA ARG A 160 -26.56 -3.45 64.24
C ARG A 160 -27.61 -3.65 63.13
N ARG A 161 -28.45 -2.62 62.94
CA ARG A 161 -29.50 -2.52 61.94
C ARG A 161 -29.59 -1.07 61.48
N PRO A 162 -30.05 -0.82 60.24
CA PRO A 162 -30.22 0.57 59.73
C PRO A 162 -31.23 1.33 60.56
N VAL A 163 -30.78 2.20 61.43
CA VAL A 163 -31.61 3.03 62.30
C VAL A 163 -31.14 4.48 62.27
N LEU A 164 -32.12 5.35 62.10
CA LEU A 164 -31.94 6.79 62.12
C LEU A 164 -32.43 7.35 63.49
N TYR A 165 -31.62 8.17 64.07
CA TYR A 165 -31.99 8.99 65.21
C TYR A 165 -32.47 10.37 64.70
N LEU A 166 -33.66 10.75 65.00
CA LEU A 166 -34.26 12.02 64.65
C LEU A 166 -34.60 12.77 65.93
N SER A 167 -34.07 13.97 66.14
CA SER A 167 -34.43 14.82 67.26
C SER A 167 -34.98 16.14 66.77
N ILE A 168 -36.04 16.63 67.43
CA ILE A 168 -36.75 17.85 67.11
C ILE A 168 -36.85 18.69 68.39
N PHE A 169 -36.36 19.90 68.30
CA PHE A 169 -36.45 20.86 69.38
C PHE A 169 -37.83 21.57 69.34
N VAL A 170 -38.62 21.43 70.40
CA VAL A 170 -40.01 21.93 70.47
C VAL A 170 -40.15 22.85 71.68
N GLY A 171 -40.95 23.94 71.56
CA GLY A 171 -41.22 24.85 72.66
C GLY A 171 -40.50 26.19 72.55
N ASP A 172 -40.61 27.02 73.54
CA ASP A 172 -40.00 28.34 73.66
C ASP A 172 -38.75 28.31 74.55
N LYS A 173 -38.04 29.47 74.60
CA LYS A 173 -36.79 29.59 75.40
C LYS A 173 -36.97 29.19 76.87
N ASN A 174 -38.18 29.34 77.43
CA ASN A 174 -38.48 29.04 78.83
C ASN A 174 -39.11 27.65 79.08
N ASN A 175 -39.64 27.00 78.02
CA ASN A 175 -40.28 25.67 78.12
C ASN A 175 -39.88 24.83 76.95
N SER A 176 -38.57 24.48 76.88
CA SER A 176 -38.01 23.76 75.76
C SER A 176 -38.05 22.26 76.02
N ALA A 177 -38.53 21.53 75.05
CA ALA A 177 -38.53 20.08 75.04
C ALA A 177 -37.80 19.55 73.78
N ILE A 178 -37.21 18.38 73.88
CA ILE A 178 -36.65 17.67 72.74
C ILE A 178 -37.46 16.41 72.52
N LEU A 179 -38.05 16.27 71.36
CA LEU A 179 -38.65 15.04 70.90
C LEU A 179 -37.61 14.21 70.18
N VAL A 180 -37.44 12.99 70.57
CA VAL A 180 -36.53 12.03 69.95
C VAL A 180 -37.30 10.86 69.38
N SER A 181 -37.04 10.54 68.12
CA SER A 181 -37.62 9.38 67.45
C SER A 181 -36.49 8.48 66.93
N LEU A 182 -36.62 7.17 67.07
CA LEU A 182 -35.82 6.21 66.34
C LEU A 182 -36.64 5.66 65.18
N VAL A 183 -36.04 5.68 64.00
CA VAL A 183 -36.71 5.40 62.73
C VAL A 183 -35.93 4.35 61.94
N LYS A 184 -36.64 3.40 61.35
CA LYS A 184 -36.05 2.47 60.37
C LYS A 184 -35.62 3.25 59.15
N MET A 185 -34.47 2.88 58.55
CA MET A 185 -33.94 3.56 57.35
C MET A 185 -34.42 2.96 56.04
N ASP A 186 -35.36 2.02 56.03
CA ASP A 186 -35.74 1.24 54.86
C ASP A 186 -36.16 2.15 53.69
N SER A 187 -37.04 3.12 53.89
CA SER A 187 -37.51 4.06 52.89
C SER A 187 -36.38 4.92 52.30
N ILE A 188 -35.40 5.35 53.12
CA ILE A 188 -34.26 6.13 52.70
C ILE A 188 -33.30 5.25 51.87
N LEU A 189 -33.02 4.02 52.32
CA LEU A 189 -32.15 3.10 51.62
C LEU A 189 -32.72 2.59 50.31
N ASP A 190 -34.05 2.40 50.23
CA ASP A 190 -34.76 2.05 49.00
C ASP A 190 -34.63 3.14 47.95
N SER A 191 -34.58 4.39 48.38
CA SER A 191 -34.33 5.51 47.45
C SER A 191 -32.97 5.46 46.78
N PHE A 192 -31.98 4.74 47.35
CA PHE A 192 -30.64 4.56 46.79
C PHE A 192 -30.51 3.34 45.89
N LYS A 193 -31.47 2.39 45.93
CA LYS A 193 -31.37 1.11 45.17
C LYS A 193 -31.57 1.24 43.65
N THR A 194 -32.18 2.30 43.19
CA THR A 194 -32.59 2.49 41.78
C THR A 194 -31.51 3.05 40.88
N SER A 195 -30.27 3.09 41.33
CA SER A 195 -29.22 3.95 40.75
C SER A 195 -28.15 3.28 39.88
N GLY A 196 -28.26 2.01 39.57
CA GLY A 196 -27.33 1.33 38.65
C GLY A 196 -25.88 1.31 39.18
N ILE A 197 -24.98 1.96 38.45
CA ILE A 197 -23.53 2.03 38.77
C ILE A 197 -23.17 3.16 39.76
N THR A 198 -24.12 4.06 40.05
CA THR A 198 -23.93 5.24 40.92
C THR A 198 -24.24 4.84 42.37
N GLN A 199 -23.34 5.15 43.27
CA GLN A 199 -23.56 5.02 44.72
C GLN A 199 -24.05 6.33 45.27
N PHE A 200 -25.02 6.23 46.22
CA PHE A 200 -25.54 7.39 46.94
C PHE A 200 -25.22 7.26 48.41
N PHE A 201 -24.95 8.38 49.03
CA PHE A 201 -24.80 8.45 50.48
C PHE A 201 -25.26 9.82 51.00
N LEU A 202 -25.71 9.79 52.24
CA LEU A 202 -26.20 10.94 52.96
C LEU A 202 -25.21 11.26 54.09
N VAL A 203 -24.79 12.50 54.18
CA VAL A 203 -23.88 12.97 55.23
C VAL A 203 -24.48 14.11 56.04
N GLY A 204 -24.06 14.22 57.30
CA GLY A 204 -24.40 15.34 58.17
C GLY A 204 -23.52 16.57 57.90
N ASN A 205 -23.82 17.67 58.56
CA ASN A 205 -23.02 18.91 58.51
C ASN A 205 -21.58 18.75 59.05
N ASP A 206 -21.35 17.70 59.83
CA ASP A 206 -20.04 17.33 60.41
C ASP A 206 -19.26 16.36 59.53
N GLY A 207 -19.84 15.92 58.40
CA GLY A 207 -19.24 14.92 57.50
C GLY A 207 -19.48 13.45 57.92
N ALA A 208 -20.22 13.22 59.02
CA ALA A 208 -20.56 11.88 59.46
C ALA A 208 -21.50 11.19 58.46
N LEU A 209 -21.30 9.92 58.21
CA LEU A 209 -22.13 9.09 57.32
C LEU A 209 -23.49 8.81 58.00
N ILE A 210 -24.58 9.26 57.36
CA ILE A 210 -25.94 8.99 57.82
C ILE A 210 -26.55 7.76 57.18
N ALA A 211 -26.51 7.70 55.85
CA ALA A 211 -27.02 6.57 55.07
C ALA A 211 -26.11 6.34 53.83
N HIS A 212 -26.06 5.10 53.30
CA HIS A 212 -25.28 4.74 52.15
C HIS A 212 -25.95 3.63 51.34
N SER A 213 -25.76 3.60 50.00
CA SER A 213 -26.29 2.53 49.14
C SER A 213 -25.78 1.13 49.56
N ASP A 214 -24.55 1.04 50.07
CA ASP A 214 -24.08 -0.15 50.73
C ASP A 214 -24.39 -0.07 52.24
N SER A 215 -25.41 -0.81 52.67
CA SER A 215 -25.87 -0.81 54.07
C SER A 215 -24.82 -1.28 55.05
N LYS A 216 -23.78 -2.01 54.63
CA LYS A 216 -22.70 -2.46 55.52
C LYS A 216 -21.89 -1.30 56.09
N LEU A 217 -21.72 -0.24 55.28
CA LEU A 217 -20.93 0.92 55.71
C LEU A 217 -21.60 1.75 56.79
N ILE A 218 -22.93 1.73 56.89
CA ILE A 218 -23.67 2.48 57.92
C ILE A 218 -23.71 1.75 59.28
N LEU A 219 -23.37 0.43 59.28
CA LEU A 219 -23.32 -0.34 60.52
C LEU A 219 -22.04 -0.10 61.32
N GLN A 220 -21.11 0.67 60.78
CA GLN A 220 -19.86 1.06 61.45
C GLN A 220 -19.80 2.59 61.57
N PRO A 221 -19.21 3.11 62.64
CA PRO A 221 -18.97 4.55 62.75
C PRO A 221 -18.02 4.98 61.63
N THR A 222 -18.53 5.60 60.59
CA THR A 222 -17.76 6.02 59.43
C THR A 222 -17.81 7.56 59.32
N ASP A 223 -16.63 8.16 59.39
CA ASP A 223 -16.45 9.58 59.14
C ASP A 223 -15.89 9.75 57.72
N LEU A 224 -16.61 10.48 56.88
CA LEU A 224 -16.25 10.77 55.50
C LEU A 224 -15.74 12.19 55.31
N LYS A 225 -15.47 12.93 56.38
CA LYS A 225 -15.06 14.32 56.33
C LYS A 225 -13.85 14.60 55.44
N ASP A 226 -12.90 13.62 55.39
CA ASP A 226 -11.67 13.72 54.57
C ASP A 226 -11.88 13.29 53.13
N GLU A 227 -13.05 12.76 52.76
CA GLU A 227 -13.34 12.46 51.36
C GLU A 227 -13.49 13.77 50.58
N PRO A 228 -12.74 13.94 49.42
CA PRO A 228 -12.73 15.22 48.72
C PRO A 228 -14.11 15.76 48.35
N ILE A 229 -15.05 14.90 48.00
CA ILE A 229 -16.41 15.32 47.64
C ILE A 229 -17.21 15.80 48.84
N VAL A 230 -17.00 15.16 50.01
CA VAL A 230 -17.62 15.58 51.27
C VAL A 230 -17.04 16.91 51.72
N LYS A 231 -15.71 17.06 51.65
CA LYS A 231 -15.05 18.32 51.92
C LYS A 231 -15.58 19.44 51.02
N ASN A 232 -15.72 19.20 49.69
CA ASN A 232 -16.34 20.13 48.77
C ASN A 232 -17.77 20.48 49.15
N LEU A 233 -18.57 19.50 49.59
CA LEU A 233 -19.93 19.77 50.09
C LEU A 233 -19.88 20.68 51.32
N LEU A 234 -18.99 20.42 52.30
CA LEU A 234 -18.94 21.18 53.55
C LEU A 234 -18.42 22.60 53.37
N GLU A 235 -17.42 22.80 52.54
CA GLU A 235 -16.71 24.06 52.33
C GLU A 235 -17.35 24.94 51.26
N SER A 236 -18.07 24.38 50.29
CA SER A 236 -18.63 25.12 49.15
C SER A 236 -19.71 26.11 49.59
N ALA A 237 -19.73 27.30 49.02
CA ALA A 237 -20.80 28.26 49.18
C ALA A 237 -22.08 27.92 48.37
N ILE A 238 -21.97 27.06 47.36
CA ILE A 238 -23.08 26.64 46.50
C ILE A 238 -23.83 25.43 47.09
N SER A 239 -25.11 25.37 46.81
CA SER A 239 -25.97 24.30 47.32
C SER A 239 -25.82 22.95 46.61
N ASN A 240 -25.27 22.96 45.38
CA ASN A 240 -25.01 21.78 44.56
C ASN A 240 -23.70 21.95 43.77
N GLY A 241 -23.07 20.85 43.42
CA GLY A 241 -21.86 20.87 42.64
C GLY A 241 -21.49 19.51 42.07
N GLN A 242 -20.56 19.52 41.15
CA GLN A 242 -19.99 18.32 40.54
C GLN A 242 -18.47 18.38 40.63
N THR A 243 -17.84 17.25 40.86
CA THR A 243 -16.37 17.17 40.89
C THR A 243 -15.89 15.80 40.47
N ARG A 244 -14.72 15.76 39.82
CA ARG A 244 -13.94 14.54 39.66
C ARG A 244 -12.96 14.49 40.83
N TYR A 245 -12.98 13.43 41.56
CA TYR A 245 -12.10 13.29 42.73
C TYR A 245 -11.47 11.90 42.81
N LYS A 246 -10.40 11.81 43.55
CA LYS A 246 -9.70 10.56 43.84
C LYS A 246 -10.12 10.08 45.22
N GLY A 247 -10.72 8.90 45.32
CA GLY A 247 -11.14 8.29 46.56
C GLY A 247 -9.96 7.73 47.37
N LYS A 248 -10.24 7.27 48.61
CA LYS A 248 -9.24 6.66 49.49
C LYS A 248 -8.67 5.34 48.95
N ASP A 249 -9.39 4.70 48.04
CA ASP A 249 -9.00 3.49 47.30
C ASP A 249 -8.10 3.74 46.07
N ASP A 250 -7.61 4.98 45.93
CA ASP A 250 -6.75 5.44 44.81
C ASP A 250 -7.45 5.43 43.44
N GLN A 251 -8.77 5.21 43.39
CA GLN A 251 -9.57 5.27 42.16
C GLN A 251 -10.19 6.65 41.95
N TYR A 252 -10.45 6.98 40.66
CA TYR A 252 -11.15 8.21 40.31
C TYR A 252 -12.67 7.98 40.30
N TYR A 253 -13.37 9.01 40.75
CA TYR A 253 -14.83 9.04 40.83
C TYR A 253 -15.36 10.33 40.21
N LEU A 254 -16.53 10.21 39.58
CA LEU A 254 -17.36 11.34 39.13
C LEU A 254 -18.47 11.53 40.17
N GLY A 255 -18.39 12.57 40.93
CA GLY A 255 -19.33 12.84 42.03
C GLY A 255 -20.14 14.09 41.82
N SER A 256 -21.34 14.08 42.37
CA SER A 256 -22.19 15.27 42.49
C SER A 256 -22.73 15.36 43.92
N PHE A 257 -22.93 16.53 44.42
CA PHE A 257 -23.49 16.75 45.74
C PHE A 257 -24.62 17.78 45.72
N ARG A 258 -25.56 17.65 46.68
CA ARG A 258 -26.58 18.63 46.97
C ARG A 258 -26.83 18.76 48.45
N ARG A 259 -26.80 20.01 48.95
CA ARG A 259 -27.24 20.35 50.30
C ARG A 259 -28.73 20.32 50.42
N ILE A 260 -29.24 19.64 51.43
CA ILE A 260 -30.62 19.73 51.84
C ILE A 260 -30.70 20.81 52.94
N GLY A 261 -31.34 21.95 52.66
CA GLY A 261 -31.48 23.04 53.64
C GLY A 261 -32.29 22.67 54.88
N TYR A 262 -32.94 21.52 54.87
CA TYR A 262 -33.68 20.92 56.00
C TYR A 262 -32.79 19.85 56.66
N ALA A 263 -32.73 19.82 57.99
CA ALA A 263 -31.93 18.93 58.82
C ALA A 263 -30.39 19.03 58.62
N GLY A 264 -29.88 19.96 57.84
CA GLY A 264 -28.43 20.11 57.62
C GLY A 264 -27.74 18.92 56.95
N LEU A 265 -28.44 18.26 56.08
CA LEU A 265 -27.96 17.06 55.40
C LEU A 265 -27.41 17.36 54.01
N GLY A 266 -26.52 16.52 53.52
CA GLY A 266 -26.02 16.55 52.16
C GLY A 266 -26.16 15.20 51.48
N VAL A 267 -26.77 15.20 50.29
CA VAL A 267 -26.81 13.99 49.43
C VAL A 267 -25.64 14.04 48.46
N ILE A 268 -24.95 12.97 48.34
CA ILE A 268 -23.82 12.78 47.45
C ILE A 268 -24.09 11.59 46.55
N SER A 269 -23.83 11.75 45.26
CA SER A 269 -23.73 10.65 44.31
C SER A 269 -22.26 10.46 43.91
N SER A 270 -21.83 9.23 43.73
CA SER A 270 -20.50 8.88 43.35
C SER A 270 -20.50 7.71 42.38
N THR A 271 -19.91 7.91 41.21
CA THR A 271 -19.79 6.90 40.16
C THR A 271 -18.31 6.64 39.88
N SER A 272 -17.87 5.38 40.05
CA SER A 272 -16.49 5.01 39.71
C SER A 272 -16.22 5.28 38.23
N GLU A 273 -15.15 6.04 37.92
CA GLU A 273 -14.73 6.34 36.56
C GLU A 273 -14.48 5.04 35.75
N LYS A 274 -13.92 4.03 36.38
CA LYS A 274 -13.69 2.72 35.77
C LYS A 274 -14.99 2.08 35.27
N LYS A 275 -16.04 2.11 36.10
CA LYS A 275 -17.37 1.56 35.73
C LYS A 275 -18.06 2.45 34.69
N ALA A 276 -17.95 3.76 34.85
CA ALA A 276 -18.55 4.74 33.92
C ALA A 276 -18.00 4.60 32.49
N PHE A 277 -16.71 4.26 32.34
CA PHE A 277 -16.06 4.12 31.03
C PHE A 277 -15.88 2.67 30.59
N GLU A 278 -16.36 1.69 31.32
CA GLU A 278 -16.22 0.26 30.98
C GLU A 278 -16.77 -0.03 29.58
N GLU A 279 -17.95 0.47 29.28
CA GLU A 279 -18.56 0.34 27.94
C GLU A 279 -17.72 1.00 26.84
N VAL A 280 -17.14 2.18 27.13
CA VAL A 280 -16.26 2.88 26.19
C VAL A 280 -15.02 2.04 25.87
N TYR A 281 -14.40 1.45 26.90
CA TYR A 281 -13.25 0.57 26.71
C TYR A 281 -13.60 -0.72 25.96
N ASN A 282 -14.79 -1.28 26.19
CA ASN A 282 -15.28 -2.45 25.47
C ASN A 282 -15.52 -2.14 24.00
N ILE A 283 -16.10 -0.97 23.69
CA ILE A 283 -16.28 -0.47 22.33
C ILE A 283 -14.90 -0.25 21.67
N GLN A 284 -13.97 0.37 22.38
CA GLN A 284 -12.61 0.58 21.87
C GLN A 284 -11.91 -0.74 21.52
N LYS A 285 -11.99 -1.76 22.39
CA LYS A 285 -11.43 -3.08 22.10
C LYS A 285 -12.05 -3.69 20.85
N ARG A 286 -13.37 -3.65 20.72
CA ARG A 286 -14.08 -4.17 19.53
C ARG A 286 -13.63 -3.43 18.26
N ASN A 287 -13.49 -2.12 18.33
CA ASN A 287 -13.03 -1.31 17.20
C ASN A 287 -11.57 -1.66 16.81
N ILE A 288 -10.69 -1.92 17.79
CA ILE A 288 -9.32 -2.38 17.52
C ILE A 288 -9.33 -3.75 16.83
N TYR A 289 -10.15 -4.71 17.29
CA TYR A 289 -10.27 -6.01 16.62
C TYR A 289 -10.80 -5.86 15.20
N LEU A 290 -11.84 -5.03 15.01
CA LEU A 290 -12.36 -4.74 13.68
C LEU A 290 -11.29 -4.11 12.78
N MET A 291 -10.52 -3.16 13.29
CA MET A 291 -9.40 -2.55 12.57
C MET A 291 -8.38 -3.60 12.12
N ILE A 292 -8.00 -4.53 13.01
CA ILE A 292 -7.07 -5.62 12.66
C ILE A 292 -7.64 -6.46 11.51
N VAL A 293 -8.91 -6.82 11.57
CA VAL A 293 -9.57 -7.58 10.49
C VAL A 293 -9.57 -6.80 9.19
N VAL A 294 -10.01 -5.53 9.21
CA VAL A 294 -10.07 -4.66 8.02
C VAL A 294 -8.68 -4.47 7.41
N VAL A 295 -7.66 -4.24 8.23
CA VAL A 295 -6.26 -4.10 7.75
C VAL A 295 -5.78 -5.38 7.08
N ASN A 296 -6.03 -6.56 7.67
CA ASN A 296 -5.63 -7.83 7.07
C ASN A 296 -6.36 -8.09 5.72
N VAL A 297 -7.67 -7.85 5.66
CA VAL A 297 -8.45 -7.97 4.42
C VAL A 297 -7.95 -6.98 3.38
N SER A 298 -7.65 -5.73 3.78
CA SER A 298 -7.13 -4.71 2.89
C SER A 298 -5.74 -5.09 2.33
N ILE A 299 -4.84 -5.61 3.17
CA ILE A 299 -3.53 -6.10 2.74
C ILE A 299 -3.69 -7.21 1.70
N LEU A 300 -4.60 -8.16 1.94
CA LEU A 300 -4.88 -9.25 1.01
C LEU A 300 -5.41 -8.70 -0.34
N PHE A 301 -6.37 -7.77 -0.29
CA PHE A 301 -6.92 -7.12 -1.48
C PHE A 301 -5.84 -6.36 -2.26
N VAL A 302 -5.04 -5.53 -1.56
CA VAL A 302 -3.93 -4.77 -2.16
C VAL A 302 -2.88 -5.70 -2.76
N PHE A 303 -2.61 -6.85 -2.12
CA PHE A 303 -1.70 -7.85 -2.64
C PHE A 303 -2.15 -8.38 -4.00
N PHE A 304 -3.42 -8.79 -4.14
CA PHE A 304 -3.95 -9.30 -5.40
C PHE A 304 -4.03 -8.19 -6.45
N TYR A 305 -4.48 -7.00 -6.07
CA TYR A 305 -4.58 -5.85 -6.97
C TYR A 305 -3.20 -5.41 -7.49
N ALA A 306 -2.23 -5.24 -6.60
CA ALA A 306 -0.85 -4.89 -6.97
C ALA A 306 -0.22 -5.96 -7.88
N ARG A 307 -0.49 -7.25 -7.60
CA ARG A 307 -0.03 -8.36 -8.46
C ARG A 307 -0.66 -8.28 -9.85
N ARG A 308 -1.96 -7.98 -9.94
CA ARG A 308 -2.68 -7.86 -11.22
C ARG A 308 -2.16 -6.68 -12.05
N LEU A 309 -1.85 -5.55 -11.43
CA LEU A 309 -1.27 -4.38 -12.10
C LEU A 309 0.19 -4.59 -12.52
N THR A 310 1.01 -5.17 -11.63
CA THR A 310 2.46 -5.20 -11.85
C THR A 310 2.88 -6.30 -12.82
N ARG A 311 2.15 -7.42 -12.87
CA ARG A 311 2.51 -8.56 -13.71
C ARG A 311 2.56 -8.24 -15.22
N PRO A 312 1.58 -7.55 -15.82
CA PRO A 312 1.67 -7.14 -17.22
C PRO A 312 2.82 -6.16 -17.47
N ILE A 313 3.06 -5.22 -16.56
CA ILE A 313 4.15 -4.24 -16.68
C ILE A 313 5.52 -4.96 -16.71
N LEU A 314 5.73 -5.94 -15.85
CA LEU A 314 6.97 -6.73 -15.87
C LEU A 314 7.14 -7.50 -17.19
N LYS A 315 6.05 -8.07 -17.73
CA LYS A 315 6.08 -8.71 -19.05
C LYS A 315 6.49 -7.72 -20.15
N LEU A 316 6.03 -6.47 -20.08
CA LEU A 316 6.43 -5.42 -21.02
C LEU A 316 7.90 -5.02 -20.87
N VAL A 317 8.42 -4.97 -19.62
CA VAL A 317 9.86 -4.75 -19.38
C VAL A 317 10.71 -5.89 -19.98
N ASP A 318 10.29 -7.14 -19.83
CA ASP A 318 10.98 -8.28 -20.41
C ASP A 318 10.91 -8.26 -21.94
N ALA A 319 9.77 -7.91 -22.52
CA ALA A 319 9.62 -7.72 -23.97
C ALA A 319 10.51 -6.58 -24.50
N SER A 320 10.64 -5.47 -23.75
CA SER A 320 11.56 -4.39 -24.09
C SER A 320 13.01 -4.86 -24.18
N LYS A 321 13.45 -5.72 -23.24
CA LYS A 321 14.79 -6.31 -23.30
C LYS A 321 14.97 -7.24 -24.50
N GLN A 322 13.93 -7.99 -24.87
CA GLN A 322 13.98 -8.82 -26.08
C GLN A 322 14.14 -7.96 -27.34
N ILE A 323 13.42 -6.85 -27.43
CA ILE A 323 13.56 -5.90 -28.54
C ILE A 323 14.99 -5.33 -28.57
N GLU A 324 15.57 -4.95 -27.44
CA GLU A 324 16.95 -4.46 -27.31
C GLU A 324 17.96 -5.49 -27.84
N GLN A 325 17.70 -6.77 -27.64
CA GLN A 325 18.53 -7.88 -28.13
C GLN A 325 18.25 -8.24 -29.60
N GLY A 326 17.37 -7.50 -30.28
CA GLY A 326 17.03 -7.75 -31.69
C GLY A 326 15.95 -8.83 -31.89
N ASN A 327 15.34 -9.33 -30.82
CA ASN A 327 14.21 -10.24 -30.94
C ASN A 327 12.90 -9.42 -30.98
N PHE A 328 12.39 -9.19 -32.18
CA PHE A 328 11.19 -8.42 -32.42
C PHE A 328 9.90 -9.27 -32.38
N HIS A 329 10.00 -10.57 -32.21
CA HIS A 329 8.83 -11.45 -32.12
C HIS A 329 8.33 -11.48 -30.70
N ILE A 330 7.30 -10.63 -30.41
CA ILE A 330 6.72 -10.44 -29.09
C ILE A 330 5.40 -11.19 -29.02
N ASP A 331 5.34 -12.27 -28.23
CA ASP A 331 4.10 -13.00 -27.93
C ASP A 331 3.48 -12.49 -26.62
N LEU A 332 2.89 -11.30 -26.67
CA LEU A 332 2.12 -10.72 -25.57
C LEU A 332 0.66 -10.55 -26.00
N LYS A 333 -0.25 -10.92 -25.10
CA LYS A 333 -1.69 -10.67 -25.29
C LYS A 333 -2.14 -9.63 -24.25
N PRO A 334 -2.96 -8.65 -24.64
CA PRO A 334 -3.55 -7.71 -23.69
C PRO A 334 -4.48 -8.47 -22.74
N GLU A 335 -4.18 -8.43 -21.44
CA GLU A 335 -4.93 -9.14 -20.39
C GLU A 335 -6.02 -8.25 -19.77
N SER A 336 -6.04 -6.95 -20.08
CA SER A 336 -7.01 -5.98 -19.56
C SER A 336 -7.48 -5.02 -20.66
N GLY A 337 -8.64 -4.40 -20.45
CA GLY A 337 -9.17 -3.36 -21.36
C GLY A 337 -8.79 -1.92 -20.97
N ASP A 338 -7.93 -1.76 -19.97
CA ASP A 338 -7.45 -0.47 -19.45
C ASP A 338 -6.20 0.05 -20.20
N GLU A 339 -5.56 1.08 -19.64
CA GLU A 339 -4.36 1.70 -20.21
C GLU A 339 -3.21 0.70 -20.36
N ILE A 340 -3.11 -0.29 -19.47
CA ILE A 340 -2.08 -1.33 -19.53
C ILE A 340 -2.34 -2.28 -20.71
N GLY A 341 -3.61 -2.65 -20.94
CA GLY A 341 -3.97 -3.44 -22.10
C GLY A 341 -3.73 -2.72 -23.42
N ARG A 342 -4.05 -1.42 -23.49
CA ARG A 342 -3.74 -0.56 -24.65
C ARG A 342 -2.24 -0.45 -24.89
N LEU A 343 -1.47 -0.23 -23.82
CA LEU A 343 0.00 -0.19 -23.90
C LEU A 343 0.56 -1.51 -24.41
N THR A 344 0.03 -2.63 -23.94
CA THR A 344 0.43 -3.97 -24.40
C THR A 344 0.16 -4.15 -25.90
N SER A 345 -1.00 -3.73 -26.39
CA SER A 345 -1.35 -3.80 -27.81
C SER A 345 -0.40 -2.94 -28.66
N SER A 346 -0.15 -1.69 -28.25
CA SER A 346 0.79 -0.80 -28.95
C SER A 346 2.22 -1.34 -28.97
N PHE A 347 2.62 -2.02 -27.88
CA PHE A 347 3.94 -2.63 -27.78
C PHE A 347 4.10 -3.82 -28.74
N VAL A 348 3.08 -4.64 -28.88
CA VAL A 348 3.04 -5.75 -29.83
C VAL A 348 3.07 -5.23 -31.28
N GLU A 349 2.30 -4.18 -31.56
CA GLU A 349 2.27 -3.56 -32.89
C GLU A 349 3.63 -2.95 -33.26
N MET A 350 4.29 -2.29 -32.30
CA MET A 350 5.66 -1.79 -32.46
C MET A 350 6.64 -2.94 -32.76
N GLY A 351 6.57 -4.04 -32.01
CA GLY A 351 7.40 -5.24 -32.25
C GLY A 351 7.22 -5.78 -33.66
N LYS A 352 5.95 -5.87 -34.14
CA LYS A 352 5.64 -6.28 -35.50
C LYS A 352 6.24 -5.33 -36.54
N GLY A 353 6.09 -4.01 -36.34
CA GLY A 353 6.68 -3.02 -37.23
C GLY A 353 8.20 -3.10 -37.31
N LEU A 354 8.88 -3.35 -36.16
CA LEU A 354 10.32 -3.57 -36.11
C LEU A 354 10.74 -4.88 -36.83
N SER A 355 9.99 -5.96 -36.64
CA SER A 355 10.23 -7.23 -37.34
C SER A 355 10.08 -7.09 -38.85
N ASP A 356 9.05 -6.39 -39.30
CA ASP A 356 8.82 -6.17 -40.73
C ASP A 356 9.92 -5.28 -41.33
N ARG A 357 10.38 -4.27 -40.59
CA ARG A 357 11.54 -3.45 -40.98
C ARG A 357 12.83 -4.25 -41.08
N ASP A 358 13.06 -5.16 -40.15
CA ASP A 358 14.25 -6.02 -40.12
C ASP A 358 14.25 -6.98 -41.31
N LYS A 359 13.10 -7.64 -41.57
CA LYS A 359 12.91 -8.46 -42.79
C LYS A 359 13.11 -7.67 -44.08
N MET A 360 12.63 -6.43 -44.12
CA MET A 360 12.82 -5.57 -45.26
C MET A 360 14.29 -5.21 -45.43
N LYS A 361 15.02 -4.93 -44.34
CA LYS A 361 16.47 -4.69 -44.36
C LYS A 361 17.22 -5.91 -44.89
N ASP A 362 16.90 -7.11 -44.43
CA ASP A 362 17.51 -8.36 -44.89
C ASP A 362 17.20 -8.66 -46.36
N ALA A 363 15.96 -8.45 -46.79
CA ALA A 363 15.59 -8.60 -48.18
C ALA A 363 16.31 -7.59 -49.07
N PHE A 364 16.35 -6.31 -48.64
CA PHE A 364 17.04 -5.26 -49.35
C PHE A 364 18.54 -5.52 -49.48
N GLY A 365 19.20 -6.02 -48.45
CA GLY A 365 20.60 -6.42 -48.46
C GLY A 365 20.96 -7.59 -49.40
N LYS A 366 19.94 -8.37 -49.85
CA LYS A 366 20.15 -9.40 -50.89
C LYS A 366 20.13 -8.86 -52.30
N PHE A 367 19.48 -7.71 -52.50
CA PHE A 367 19.36 -7.06 -53.84
C PHE A 367 20.38 -5.94 -54.02
N VAL A 368 20.93 -5.38 -52.95
CA VAL A 368 21.91 -4.30 -52.96
C VAL A 368 23.08 -4.73 -52.07
N ASN A 369 24.30 -4.29 -52.42
CA ASN A 369 25.47 -4.50 -51.54
C ASN A 369 25.14 -4.02 -50.12
N LYS A 370 25.49 -4.86 -49.13
CA LYS A 370 25.16 -4.62 -47.71
C LYS A 370 25.68 -3.28 -47.19
N ASP A 371 26.88 -2.91 -47.59
CA ASP A 371 27.51 -1.65 -47.19
C ASP A 371 26.78 -0.44 -47.78
N ILE A 372 26.33 -0.54 -49.04
CA ILE A 372 25.51 0.48 -49.68
C ILE A 372 24.14 0.58 -49.04
N ALA A 373 23.54 -0.57 -48.70
CA ALA A 373 22.25 -0.60 -47.99
C ALA A 373 22.33 0.10 -46.62
N GLU A 374 23.44 -0.06 -45.91
CA GLU A 374 23.67 0.62 -44.63
C GLU A 374 23.88 2.15 -44.81
N MET A 375 24.61 2.56 -45.83
CA MET A 375 24.77 3.98 -46.15
C MET A 375 23.43 4.65 -46.52
N VAL A 376 22.58 3.98 -47.29
CA VAL A 376 21.22 4.45 -47.63
C VAL A 376 20.38 4.62 -46.34
N LEU A 377 20.43 3.63 -45.42
CA LEU A 377 19.70 3.69 -44.15
C LEU A 377 20.19 4.80 -43.22
N ARG A 378 21.47 5.20 -43.33
CA ARG A 378 22.02 6.33 -42.57
C ARG A 378 21.79 7.68 -43.24
N GLY A 379 21.20 7.72 -44.44
CA GLY A 379 21.00 8.95 -45.18
C GLY A 379 22.29 9.61 -45.72
N GLU A 380 23.39 8.80 -45.77
CA GLU A 380 24.72 9.26 -46.16
C GLU A 380 24.90 9.28 -47.72
N VAL A 381 23.89 8.80 -48.42
CA VAL A 381 23.93 8.70 -49.89
C VAL A 381 23.53 10.02 -50.54
N LYS A 382 24.48 10.61 -51.29
CA LYS A 382 24.23 11.82 -52.08
C LYS A 382 24.10 11.48 -53.57
N LEU A 383 23.16 12.07 -54.25
CA LEU A 383 23.09 12.04 -55.73
C LEU A 383 24.35 12.69 -56.31
N GLY A 384 25.03 11.94 -57.20
CA GLY A 384 26.27 12.37 -57.82
C GLY A 384 27.36 11.32 -57.66
N GLY A 385 28.44 11.39 -58.37
CA GLY A 385 29.55 10.44 -58.28
C GLY A 385 30.86 11.12 -57.96
N ASP A 386 31.63 10.53 -57.06
CA ASP A 386 33.00 10.93 -56.78
C ASP A 386 33.96 10.26 -57.75
N LYS A 387 34.99 10.98 -58.15
CA LYS A 387 36.07 10.42 -58.92
C LYS A 387 36.93 9.55 -57.98
N ARG A 388 36.95 8.22 -58.23
CA ARG A 388 37.68 7.24 -57.39
C ARG A 388 38.50 6.33 -58.28
N GLU A 389 39.63 5.88 -57.75
CA GLU A 389 40.39 4.79 -58.34
C GLU A 389 39.82 3.47 -57.88
N CYS A 390 39.32 2.64 -58.78
CA CYS A 390 38.68 1.38 -58.49
C CYS A 390 39.22 0.27 -59.41
N VAL A 391 39.05 -1.02 -58.99
CA VAL A 391 39.33 -2.20 -59.81
C VAL A 391 38.03 -2.80 -60.28
N ILE A 392 37.81 -3.01 -61.60
CA ILE A 392 36.67 -3.73 -62.12
C ILE A 392 37.06 -5.03 -62.75
N LEU A 393 36.32 -6.03 -62.43
CA LEU A 393 36.39 -7.36 -63.05
C LEU A 393 35.08 -7.59 -63.81
N PHE A 394 35.22 -7.95 -65.08
CA PHE A 394 34.17 -8.56 -65.88
C PHE A 394 34.49 -10.05 -66.10
N SER A 395 33.52 -10.91 -65.80
CA SER A 395 33.59 -12.35 -66.16
C SER A 395 32.39 -12.71 -67.01
N ASP A 396 32.62 -13.44 -68.08
CA ASP A 396 31.59 -13.80 -69.05
C ASP A 396 31.77 -15.28 -69.48
N ILE A 397 30.64 -15.99 -69.65
CA ILE A 397 30.66 -17.40 -70.07
C ILE A 397 30.85 -17.50 -71.56
N ARG A 398 31.88 -18.22 -72.00
CA ARG A 398 32.18 -18.39 -73.42
C ARG A 398 31.12 -19.23 -74.14
N ASN A 399 30.62 -18.68 -75.26
CA ASN A 399 29.57 -19.27 -76.09
C ASN A 399 28.24 -19.55 -75.33
N PHE A 400 27.92 -18.71 -74.32
CA PHE A 400 26.73 -18.90 -73.52
C PHE A 400 25.46 -18.93 -74.37
N THR A 401 25.29 -18.05 -75.34
CA THR A 401 24.10 -18.04 -76.24
C THR A 401 23.91 -19.41 -76.89
N SER A 402 24.96 -20.01 -77.42
CA SER A 402 24.85 -21.35 -78.04
C SER A 402 24.63 -22.47 -77.03
N ILE A 403 24.95 -22.28 -75.77
CA ILE A 403 24.69 -23.20 -74.68
C ILE A 403 23.24 -23.06 -74.24
N SER A 404 22.74 -21.85 -74.04
CA SER A 404 21.41 -21.55 -73.55
C SER A 404 20.31 -21.92 -74.59
N GLU A 405 20.58 -21.83 -75.85
CA GLU A 405 19.65 -22.26 -76.93
C GLU A 405 19.40 -23.79 -76.93
N LYS A 406 20.27 -24.56 -76.32
CA LYS A 406 20.16 -26.06 -76.29
C LYS A 406 19.61 -26.64 -75.01
N ILE A 407 19.33 -25.80 -74.02
CA ILE A 407 18.92 -26.22 -72.69
C ILE A 407 17.58 -25.56 -72.36
N GLU A 408 16.67 -26.27 -71.67
CA GLU A 408 15.40 -25.74 -71.21
C GLU A 408 15.62 -24.48 -70.33
N PRO A 409 14.76 -23.44 -70.48
CA PRO A 409 14.95 -22.16 -69.78
C PRO A 409 15.11 -22.29 -68.26
N GLU A 410 14.36 -23.16 -67.61
CA GLU A 410 14.39 -23.39 -66.19
C GLU A 410 15.77 -23.97 -65.75
N LEU A 411 16.33 -24.85 -66.55
CA LEU A 411 17.66 -25.42 -66.32
C LEU A 411 18.77 -24.40 -66.56
N VAL A 412 18.57 -23.43 -67.49
CA VAL A 412 19.50 -22.33 -67.67
C VAL A 412 19.57 -21.44 -66.45
N VAL A 413 18.37 -21.12 -65.86
CA VAL A 413 18.31 -20.31 -64.63
C VAL A 413 18.95 -21.04 -63.46
N GLU A 414 18.65 -22.31 -63.27
CA GLU A 414 19.28 -23.15 -62.21
C GLU A 414 20.80 -23.18 -62.38
N PHE A 415 21.24 -23.42 -63.59
CA PHE A 415 22.66 -23.44 -63.93
C PHE A 415 23.36 -22.10 -63.65
N LEU A 416 22.76 -20.98 -64.08
CA LEU A 416 23.28 -19.65 -63.79
C LEU A 416 23.35 -19.35 -62.30
N ASN A 417 22.30 -19.70 -61.56
CA ASN A 417 22.30 -19.50 -60.10
C ASN A 417 23.41 -20.30 -59.38
N GLN A 418 23.62 -21.55 -59.77
CA GLN A 418 24.73 -22.36 -59.27
C GLN A 418 26.11 -21.78 -59.65
N TYR A 419 26.24 -21.33 -60.88
CA TYR A 419 27.47 -20.67 -61.40
C TYR A 419 27.75 -19.36 -60.65
N PHE A 420 26.75 -18.47 -60.59
CA PHE A 420 26.90 -17.21 -59.90
C PHE A 420 27.22 -17.41 -58.40
N THR A 421 26.55 -18.33 -57.71
CA THR A 421 26.86 -18.64 -56.32
C THR A 421 28.32 -19.02 -56.14
N ALA A 422 28.85 -19.87 -57.00
CA ALA A 422 30.26 -20.32 -56.93
C ALA A 422 31.25 -19.18 -57.23
N MET A 423 30.96 -18.34 -58.22
CA MET A 423 31.84 -17.24 -58.64
C MET A 423 31.80 -16.07 -57.67
N VAL A 424 30.60 -15.69 -57.23
CA VAL A 424 30.41 -14.60 -56.27
C VAL A 424 31.09 -14.91 -54.91
N LYS A 425 31.08 -16.16 -54.49
CA LYS A 425 31.82 -16.57 -53.31
C LYS A 425 33.31 -16.22 -53.44
N CYS A 426 33.94 -16.52 -54.57
CA CYS A 426 35.36 -16.20 -54.81
C CYS A 426 35.63 -14.69 -54.80
N ILE A 427 34.68 -13.89 -55.35
CA ILE A 427 34.77 -12.42 -55.36
C ILE A 427 34.69 -11.87 -53.92
N ASN A 428 33.67 -12.29 -53.15
CA ASN A 428 33.47 -11.80 -51.80
C ASN A 428 34.58 -12.20 -50.84
N GLU A 429 35.08 -13.46 -50.92
CA GLU A 429 36.19 -13.95 -50.08
C GLU A 429 37.50 -13.18 -50.33
N ASN A 430 37.64 -12.55 -51.51
CA ASN A 430 38.76 -11.69 -51.84
C ASN A 430 38.42 -10.19 -51.70
N GLY A 431 37.34 -9.85 -50.95
CA GLY A 431 36.97 -8.44 -50.65
C GLY A 431 36.44 -7.65 -51.82
N GLY A 432 35.96 -8.30 -52.87
CA GLY A 432 35.26 -7.68 -53.99
C GLY A 432 33.76 -7.59 -53.75
N SER A 433 33.11 -6.66 -54.37
CA SER A 433 31.67 -6.49 -54.36
C SER A 433 31.11 -6.75 -55.75
N VAL A 434 30.07 -7.57 -55.86
CA VAL A 434 29.36 -7.76 -57.14
C VAL A 434 28.45 -6.58 -57.34
N ASN A 435 28.71 -5.82 -58.38
CA ASN A 435 27.89 -4.65 -58.75
C ASN A 435 26.59 -5.09 -59.44
N LYS A 436 26.70 -5.91 -60.48
CA LYS A 436 25.54 -6.42 -61.25
C LYS A 436 25.85 -7.70 -62.03
N TYR A 437 24.82 -8.34 -62.45
CA TYR A 437 24.83 -9.39 -63.45
C TYR A 437 24.35 -8.79 -64.82
N ILE A 438 25.05 -9.13 -65.89
CA ILE A 438 24.71 -8.65 -67.26
C ILE A 438 24.52 -9.91 -68.10
N GLY A 439 23.31 -10.49 -68.09
CA GLY A 439 23.06 -11.80 -68.69
C GLY A 439 23.83 -12.90 -67.91
N ASP A 440 24.81 -13.53 -68.56
CA ASP A 440 25.71 -14.50 -67.97
C ASP A 440 27.01 -13.90 -67.43
N ALA A 441 27.19 -12.60 -67.61
CA ALA A 441 28.38 -11.90 -67.14
C ALA A 441 28.22 -11.41 -65.68
N ILE A 442 29.33 -11.42 -64.96
CA ILE A 442 29.46 -10.80 -63.62
C ILE A 442 30.31 -9.55 -63.73
N MET A 443 29.82 -8.46 -63.23
CA MET A 443 30.60 -7.25 -62.97
C MET A 443 30.89 -7.14 -61.48
N ALA A 444 32.17 -7.14 -61.08
CA ALA A 444 32.61 -6.98 -59.71
C ALA A 444 33.59 -5.82 -59.56
N VAL A 445 33.60 -5.21 -58.37
CA VAL A 445 34.33 -3.97 -58.10
C VAL A 445 35.11 -4.11 -56.78
N TRP A 446 36.31 -3.52 -56.71
CA TRP A 446 37.11 -3.30 -55.49
C TRP A 446 37.45 -1.80 -55.40
N GLY A 447 37.54 -1.26 -54.20
CA GLY A 447 37.88 0.15 -53.97
C GLY A 447 36.68 1.09 -53.99
N GLU A 448 35.45 0.55 -54.02
CA GLU A 448 34.20 1.29 -54.05
C GLU A 448 34.02 2.21 -52.82
N LEU A 449 34.36 1.73 -51.64
CA LEU A 449 34.26 2.46 -50.35
C LEU A 449 35.61 3.12 -49.95
N GLY A 450 36.64 3.00 -50.76
CA GLY A 450 37.99 3.51 -50.53
C GLY A 450 39.04 2.58 -51.11
N HIS A 451 39.85 3.12 -52.04
CA HIS A 451 40.89 2.31 -52.71
C HIS A 451 42.02 1.94 -51.75
N THR A 452 42.47 0.68 -51.81
CA THR A 452 43.65 0.20 -51.10
C THR A 452 44.67 -0.35 -52.09
N ASN A 453 45.95 -0.20 -51.79
CA ASN A 453 47.04 -0.71 -52.68
C ASN A 453 46.93 -2.23 -52.93
N SER A 454 46.13 -2.96 -52.15
CA SER A 454 45.90 -4.41 -52.29
C SER A 454 44.68 -4.75 -53.15
N ASP A 455 43.86 -3.79 -53.61
CA ASP A 455 42.61 -4.07 -54.35
C ASP A 455 42.88 -4.74 -55.68
N THR A 456 43.91 -4.33 -56.35
CA THR A 456 44.35 -4.95 -57.61
C THR A 456 44.82 -6.41 -57.36
N GLU A 457 45.62 -6.65 -56.32
CA GLU A 457 46.07 -8.01 -55.95
C GLU A 457 44.87 -8.89 -55.62
N ARG A 458 43.95 -8.42 -54.79
CA ARG A 458 42.72 -9.11 -54.38
C ARG A 458 41.82 -9.45 -55.57
N SER A 459 41.66 -8.53 -56.52
CA SER A 459 40.84 -8.77 -57.71
C SER A 459 41.41 -9.93 -58.57
N ILE A 460 42.72 -10.03 -58.65
CA ILE A 460 43.37 -11.10 -59.40
C ILE A 460 43.34 -12.41 -58.61
N LEU A 461 43.53 -12.38 -57.29
CA LEU A 461 43.33 -13.57 -56.47
C LEU A 461 41.89 -14.09 -56.64
N ALA A 462 40.89 -13.22 -56.65
CA ALA A 462 39.50 -13.58 -56.94
C ALA A 462 39.38 -14.29 -58.30
N ALA A 463 39.98 -13.72 -59.35
CA ALA A 463 39.96 -14.33 -60.69
C ALA A 463 40.67 -15.71 -60.74
N LEU A 464 41.77 -15.89 -60.00
CA LEU A 464 42.45 -17.17 -59.87
C LEU A 464 41.61 -18.19 -59.14
N ASP A 465 40.92 -17.75 -58.07
CA ASP A 465 40.02 -18.63 -57.30
C ASP A 465 38.75 -18.96 -58.08
N MET A 466 38.19 -18.02 -58.83
CA MET A 466 37.12 -18.30 -59.80
C MET A 466 37.54 -19.37 -60.82
N ARG A 467 38.76 -19.30 -61.32
CA ARG A 467 39.31 -20.31 -62.21
C ARG A 467 39.40 -21.70 -61.56
N LYS A 468 39.86 -21.78 -60.30
CA LYS A 468 39.90 -23.01 -59.51
C LYS A 468 38.52 -23.55 -59.27
N SER A 469 37.59 -22.67 -58.82
CA SER A 469 36.21 -23.00 -58.58
C SER A 469 35.49 -23.49 -59.84
N LEU A 470 35.79 -22.90 -61.01
CA LEU A 470 35.25 -23.33 -62.27
C LEU A 470 35.69 -24.76 -62.66
N ILE A 471 36.93 -25.13 -62.39
CA ILE A 471 37.41 -26.50 -62.58
C ILE A 471 36.58 -27.49 -61.73
N GLN A 472 36.32 -27.12 -60.49
CA GLN A 472 35.48 -27.92 -59.58
C GLN A 472 34.02 -27.96 -60.07
N PHE A 473 33.47 -26.80 -60.51
CA PHE A 473 32.13 -26.67 -61.05
C PHE A 473 31.94 -27.54 -62.32
N ASN A 474 32.95 -27.69 -63.11
CA ASN A 474 32.92 -28.50 -64.32
C ASN A 474 33.09 -30.02 -64.07
N LYS A 475 33.36 -30.44 -62.83
CA LYS A 475 33.38 -31.87 -62.51
C LYS A 475 31.99 -32.46 -62.69
N GLY A 476 31.89 -33.53 -63.44
CA GLY A 476 30.63 -34.20 -63.76
C GLY A 476 29.82 -33.54 -64.87
N ARG A 477 30.34 -32.46 -65.50
CA ARG A 477 29.77 -31.81 -66.69
C ARG A 477 30.46 -32.32 -67.95
N GLY A 478 29.79 -32.23 -69.09
CA GLY A 478 30.31 -32.64 -70.39
C GLY A 478 29.25 -33.37 -71.24
N SER A 479 27.99 -33.48 -70.76
CA SER A 479 26.85 -33.94 -71.56
C SER A 479 26.13 -32.78 -72.24
N ASP A 480 25.32 -33.06 -73.20
CA ASP A 480 24.51 -32.04 -73.91
C ASP A 480 23.60 -31.24 -72.97
N LYS A 481 23.06 -31.89 -71.91
CA LYS A 481 22.22 -31.24 -70.89
C LYS A 481 23.06 -30.50 -69.81
N LYS A 482 24.31 -30.83 -69.61
CA LYS A 482 25.24 -30.22 -68.63
C LYS A 482 26.61 -29.98 -69.28
N PRO A 483 26.68 -29.05 -70.23
CA PRO A 483 27.92 -28.78 -70.93
C PRO A 483 29.00 -28.24 -70.00
N LYS A 484 30.30 -28.51 -70.32
CA LYS A 484 31.42 -27.81 -69.68
C LYS A 484 31.43 -26.37 -70.10
N ILE A 485 31.64 -25.49 -69.14
CA ILE A 485 31.71 -24.06 -69.40
C ILE A 485 33.13 -23.54 -69.23
N PHE A 486 33.40 -22.49 -69.94
CA PHE A 486 34.64 -21.76 -69.88
C PHE A 486 34.29 -20.28 -69.69
N ILE A 487 35.10 -19.53 -68.92
CA ILE A 487 34.89 -18.13 -68.70
C ILE A 487 36.04 -17.30 -69.23
N GLY A 488 35.71 -16.10 -69.64
CA GLY A 488 36.67 -15.03 -69.88
C GLY A 488 36.61 -14.05 -68.73
N ILE A 489 37.75 -13.68 -68.17
CA ILE A 489 37.84 -12.70 -67.11
C ILE A 489 38.70 -11.54 -67.61
N GLY A 490 38.16 -10.33 -67.53
CA GLY A 490 38.90 -9.10 -67.79
C GLY A 490 38.95 -8.25 -66.52
N ILE A 491 40.13 -7.74 -66.20
CA ILE A 491 40.33 -6.87 -65.03
C ILE A 491 40.98 -5.57 -65.50
N ASN A 492 40.49 -4.45 -65.06
CA ASN A 492 41.04 -3.13 -65.33
C ASN A 492 41.06 -2.26 -64.08
N THR A 493 42.15 -1.47 -63.88
CA THR A 493 42.25 -0.47 -62.80
C THR A 493 42.23 0.92 -63.43
N GLY A 494 41.58 1.84 -62.81
CA GLY A 494 41.59 3.24 -63.25
C GLY A 494 40.64 4.13 -62.48
N GLU A 495 40.75 5.39 -62.76
CA GLU A 495 39.81 6.38 -62.26
C GLU A 495 38.45 6.18 -62.91
N VAL A 496 37.44 6.12 -62.06
CA VAL A 496 36.05 6.04 -62.46
C VAL A 496 35.24 7.02 -61.63
N ILE A 497 34.07 7.38 -62.12
CA ILE A 497 33.11 8.07 -61.32
C ILE A 497 32.35 7.00 -60.53
N ALA A 498 32.58 7.03 -59.25
CA ALA A 498 31.98 6.13 -58.27
C ALA A 498 30.85 6.89 -57.59
N GLY A 499 29.62 6.44 -57.68
CA GLY A 499 28.48 7.07 -57.07
C GLY A 499 27.18 6.81 -57.81
N GLN A 500 26.13 7.48 -57.41
CA GLN A 500 24.81 7.32 -58.02
C GLN A 500 24.70 8.01 -59.37
N ILE A 501 24.91 7.28 -60.48
CA ILE A 501 24.75 7.75 -61.86
C ILE A 501 23.53 7.03 -62.46
N GLY A 502 22.52 7.81 -62.81
CA GLY A 502 21.26 7.31 -63.39
C GLY A 502 20.08 8.19 -63.04
N SER A 503 18.88 7.70 -63.16
CA SER A 503 17.71 8.32 -62.56
C SER A 503 17.82 8.20 -61.06
N GLU A 504 17.00 8.90 -60.30
CA GLU A 504 16.99 8.83 -58.82
C GLU A 504 16.92 7.39 -58.26
N ASP A 505 16.84 6.39 -59.16
CA ASP A 505 16.55 4.98 -58.81
C ASP A 505 17.68 3.98 -59.09
N ARG A 506 18.90 4.25 -59.74
CA ARG A 506 19.94 3.21 -60.05
C ARG A 506 21.41 3.67 -60.42
N LEU A 507 22.53 2.90 -60.01
CA LEU A 507 23.99 3.27 -60.06
C LEU A 507 25.07 2.17 -60.30
N GLU A 508 26.38 2.47 -60.88
CA GLU A 508 27.47 1.51 -61.26
C GLU A 508 28.99 1.96 -61.29
N TYR A 509 30.09 1.02 -61.43
CA TYR A 509 31.59 1.25 -61.26
C TYR A 509 32.67 0.38 -61.99
N THR A 510 34.14 0.72 -61.99
CA THR A 510 35.28 0.04 -62.71
C THR A 510 36.80 0.11 -62.29
N VAL A 511 37.89 -0.82 -62.58
CA VAL A 511 39.30 -0.97 -62.04
C VAL A 511 40.48 -1.69 -62.74
N LYS A 512 41.93 -1.73 -62.26
CA LYS A 512 43.18 -2.35 -62.77
C LYS A 512 44.39 -2.65 -61.80
N GLY A 513 45.35 -3.76 -61.92
CA GLY A 513 46.59 -4.14 -61.29
C GLY A 513 47.54 -5.29 -61.06
N ILE A 514 48.16 -6.25 -60.34
CA ILE A 514 49.48 -6.91 -60.09
C ILE A 514 49.53 -8.44 -60.23
N PHE A 515 50.30 -9.05 -61.28
CA PHE A 515 50.55 -10.53 -61.39
C PHE A 515 51.57 -10.90 -62.47
N ASN A 516 52.02 -12.21 -62.50
CA ASN A 516 52.76 -12.73 -63.65
C ASN A 516 51.90 -12.67 -64.90
N VAL A 517 52.31 -11.88 -65.85
CA VAL A 517 51.50 -11.54 -67.03
C VAL A 517 52.31 -11.72 -68.28
N GLU A 518 51.67 -12.28 -69.30
CA GLU A 518 52.25 -12.31 -70.66
C GLU A 518 51.63 -11.16 -71.48
N LYS A 519 52.46 -10.31 -72.03
CA LYS A 519 52.00 -9.21 -72.89
C LYS A 519 51.50 -9.80 -74.19
N LEU A 520 50.25 -9.51 -74.52
CA LEU A 520 49.63 -9.95 -75.76
C LEU A 520 49.76 -8.84 -76.84
N LYS A 521 49.45 -9.22 -78.10
CA LYS A 521 49.38 -8.25 -79.15
C LYS A 521 48.36 -7.15 -78.82
N PRO A 522 48.70 -5.87 -79.01
CA PRO A 522 47.76 -4.79 -78.76
C PRO A 522 46.47 -4.97 -79.55
N ILE A 523 45.33 -4.65 -78.98
CA ILE A 523 44.04 -4.75 -79.66
C ILE A 523 43.37 -3.37 -79.76
N GLN A 524 42.61 -3.20 -80.85
CA GLN A 524 41.73 -2.05 -80.98
C GLN A 524 40.46 -2.33 -80.20
N VAL A 525 40.20 -1.53 -79.17
CA VAL A 525 38.96 -1.61 -78.42
C VAL A 525 37.97 -0.62 -79.04
N LYS A 526 36.72 -1.06 -79.25
CA LYS A 526 35.67 -0.21 -79.82
C LYS A 526 35.46 1.04 -78.94
N GLY A 527 35.53 2.20 -79.56
CA GLY A 527 35.41 3.48 -78.88
C GLY A 527 36.72 4.11 -78.39
N LYS A 528 37.87 3.39 -78.45
CA LYS A 528 39.19 3.97 -78.15
C LYS A 528 40.03 4.22 -79.47
N LYS A 529 40.62 5.41 -79.59
CA LYS A 529 41.40 5.79 -80.77
C LYS A 529 42.80 5.12 -80.77
N SER A 530 43.32 4.76 -79.63
CA SER A 530 44.62 4.12 -79.46
C SER A 530 44.52 2.59 -79.23
N LEU A 531 45.52 1.86 -79.80
CA LEU A 531 45.66 0.44 -79.52
C LEU A 531 45.92 0.23 -78.03
N GLN A 532 45.16 -0.66 -77.39
CA GLN A 532 45.31 -0.96 -75.99
C GLN A 532 46.25 -2.17 -75.80
N THR A 533 47.25 -2.03 -74.93
CA THR A 533 48.11 -3.12 -74.54
C THR A 533 47.37 -4.00 -73.53
N ILE A 534 47.30 -5.29 -73.81
CA ILE A 534 46.66 -6.25 -72.91
C ILE A 534 47.69 -7.29 -72.46
N TYR A 535 47.44 -7.82 -71.31
CA TYR A 535 48.28 -8.83 -70.65
C TYR A 535 47.44 -10.04 -70.26
N ALA A 536 47.99 -11.26 -70.50
CA ALA A 536 47.41 -12.46 -69.97
C ALA A 536 47.97 -12.72 -68.57
N VAL A 537 47.10 -12.84 -67.55
CA VAL A 537 47.51 -13.17 -66.19
C VAL A 537 47.77 -14.68 -66.14
N LEU A 538 48.97 -15.06 -65.84
CA LEU A 538 49.40 -16.45 -65.79
C LEU A 538 49.19 -17.06 -64.38
N GLY A 539 49.45 -16.29 -63.34
CA GLY A 539 49.31 -16.69 -61.95
C GLY A 539 49.99 -15.72 -61.00
N HIS A 540 49.85 -15.91 -59.69
CA HIS A 540 50.53 -15.06 -58.71
C HIS A 540 52.06 -15.30 -58.79
N SER A 541 52.86 -14.25 -58.70
CA SER A 541 54.33 -14.31 -58.82
C SER A 541 55.03 -15.20 -57.78
N LYS A 542 54.39 -15.41 -56.63
CA LYS A 542 54.87 -16.28 -55.54
C LYS A 542 54.45 -17.75 -55.68
N ASP A 543 53.60 -18.11 -56.65
CA ASP A 543 53.17 -19.49 -56.87
C ASP A 543 54.28 -20.26 -57.65
N LYS A 544 54.84 -21.26 -56.96
CA LYS A 544 55.93 -22.13 -57.55
C LYS A 544 55.49 -22.91 -58.81
N ASN A 545 54.14 -23.09 -58.96
CA ASN A 545 53.59 -23.82 -60.12
C ASN A 545 52.97 -22.84 -61.15
N CYS A 546 53.34 -21.59 -61.09
CA CYS A 546 52.85 -20.60 -62.02
C CYS A 546 53.29 -20.89 -63.46
N PRO A 547 52.41 -21.00 -64.43
CA PRO A 547 52.77 -21.20 -65.83
C PRO A 547 53.70 -20.07 -66.33
N LYS A 548 54.68 -20.41 -67.09
CA LYS A 548 55.69 -19.47 -67.62
C LYS A 548 55.14 -18.63 -68.80
N ASN A 549 54.15 -19.17 -69.51
CA ASN A 549 53.55 -18.51 -70.68
C ASN A 549 52.09 -18.99 -70.87
N LEU A 550 51.41 -18.33 -71.76
CA LEU A 550 50.02 -18.60 -72.07
C LEU A 550 49.77 -19.99 -72.63
N LYS A 551 50.77 -20.56 -73.31
CA LYS A 551 50.67 -21.91 -73.82
C LYS A 551 50.71 -22.98 -72.73
N GLU A 552 51.52 -22.79 -71.71
CA GLU A 552 51.54 -23.63 -70.52
C GLU A 552 50.29 -23.50 -69.70
N LEU A 553 49.82 -22.25 -69.52
CA LEU A 553 48.57 -21.98 -68.85
C LEU A 553 47.41 -22.72 -69.53
N ARG A 554 47.29 -22.60 -70.84
CA ARG A 554 46.29 -23.32 -71.63
C ARG A 554 46.32 -24.81 -71.46
N LYS A 555 47.47 -25.37 -71.42
CA LYS A 555 47.65 -26.82 -71.17
C LYS A 555 47.19 -27.23 -69.76
N GLN A 556 47.54 -26.46 -68.77
CA GLN A 556 47.11 -26.71 -67.38
C GLN A 556 45.58 -26.64 -67.22
N ILE A 557 44.89 -25.76 -67.93
CA ILE A 557 43.44 -25.60 -67.81
C ILE A 557 42.67 -26.42 -68.87
N GLY A 558 43.37 -27.27 -69.66
CA GLY A 558 42.74 -28.15 -70.65
C GLY A 558 42.11 -27.41 -71.84
N MET A 559 42.62 -26.22 -72.20
CA MET A 559 42.14 -25.42 -73.33
C MET A 559 43.11 -25.62 -74.53
N GLU A 560 42.77 -26.51 -75.44
CA GLU A 560 43.46 -26.58 -76.75
C GLU A 560 42.65 -25.71 -77.76
N PHE A 561 43.25 -24.59 -78.18
CA PHE A 561 42.73 -23.85 -79.31
C PHE A 561 43.27 -24.37 -80.60
N LYS A 562 42.44 -24.97 -81.43
CA LYS A 562 42.78 -25.19 -82.83
C LYS A 562 43.01 -23.81 -83.46
N SER A 563 44.15 -23.57 -84.02
CA SER A 563 44.49 -22.33 -84.76
C SER A 563 43.62 -22.22 -85.98
N GLY A 564 42.43 -21.61 -85.75
CA GLY A 564 41.62 -21.19 -86.92
C GLY A 564 42.17 -19.87 -87.48
N ARG A 565 42.41 -19.86 -88.77
CA ARG A 565 42.83 -18.69 -89.53
C ARG A 565 41.81 -17.57 -89.34
N SER A 566 42.34 -16.39 -89.04
CA SER A 566 41.59 -15.15 -89.09
C SER A 566 41.10 -14.90 -90.52
N LYS A 567 39.81 -14.62 -90.66
CA LYS A 567 39.30 -13.69 -91.68
C LYS A 567 38.81 -12.41 -90.99
#